data_b164a1924faefe390f46f2f6422cec82
#
_entry.id   b164a1924faefe390f46f2f6422cec82
#
_cell.length_a   1.000
_cell.length_b   1.000
_cell.length_c   1.000
_cell.angle_alpha   90.00
_cell.angle_beta   90.00
_cell.angle_gamma   90.00
#
_symmetry.space_group_name_H-M   'P 1'
#
loop_
_entity.id
_entity.type
_entity.pdbx_description
1 polymer ?
#
loop_
_entity_poly.entity_id
_entity_poly.type
_entity_poly.pdbx_seq_one_letter_code
_entity_poly.pdbx_strand_id
1 'polypeptide(L)'
;VSNKIIKVLSFDGGGVRALAGLIFLSNFEKQTGKKIFDEFDFFAGVSAGSMNAFGFACRGFSAVETENLWSEYFLKKIKTPENFWDKYSPIQTRPKYTNKGRVEVLEKIFPDMSLGDSLKPVLTLSYDVESRRPVILSSYDTPDFSLVDACSASSAAPIYFPTYQSKDNRWFIDGGVVTNNPTLVSLTEAQKYYKNNEIRVLSIGAGINTRKIPGKKSSQWGGLGWLRHDIMGIMLETQIEHKIAKDLLNDKYLRINSPLGNVNRRLDDDSEVNISRIKDLGAKWWHEFGSNFIEFLD
;
A
#
# COMPACT_ATOMS: atom_id res chain seq x y z
N VAL A 1 27.39 -20.36 -12.34
CA VAL A 1 26.02 -19.89 -12.49
C VAL A 1 26.01 -18.46 -12.01
N SER A 2 25.80 -17.50 -12.93
CA SER A 2 25.62 -16.09 -12.58
C SER A 2 24.40 -16.00 -11.67
N ASN A 3 24.59 -15.65 -10.40
CA ASN A 3 23.44 -15.38 -9.51
C ASN A 3 22.72 -14.15 -10.05
N LYS A 4 21.53 -14.35 -10.58
CA LYS A 4 20.66 -13.25 -11.01
C LYS A 4 20.33 -12.39 -9.78
N ILE A 5 20.42 -11.07 -9.92
CA ILE A 5 19.92 -10.13 -8.93
C ILE A 5 18.39 -10.11 -9.06
N ILE A 6 17.69 -10.36 -7.98
CA ILE A 6 16.24 -10.30 -7.89
C ILE A 6 15.83 -8.94 -7.32
N LYS A 7 15.06 -8.20 -8.08
CA LYS A 7 14.58 -6.87 -7.69
C LYS A 7 13.14 -6.94 -7.16
N VAL A 8 12.95 -6.50 -5.93
CA VAL A 8 11.67 -6.48 -5.22
C VAL A 8 11.14 -5.05 -5.18
N LEU A 9 9.87 -4.84 -5.53
CA LEU A 9 9.17 -3.58 -5.38
C LEU A 9 8.11 -3.70 -4.28
N SER A 10 8.26 -2.92 -3.22
CA SER A 10 7.42 -2.93 -2.02
C SER A 10 6.69 -1.59 -1.86
N PHE A 11 5.36 -1.63 -1.69
CA PHE A 11 4.51 -0.45 -1.50
C PHE A 11 3.90 -0.42 -0.10
N ASP A 12 4.11 0.68 0.61
CA ASP A 12 3.44 0.92 1.89
C ASP A 12 1.93 1.13 1.70
N GLY A 13 1.18 0.85 2.76
CA GLY A 13 -0.18 1.33 2.92
C GLY A 13 -0.21 2.85 3.12
N GLY A 14 -1.33 3.48 2.77
CA GLY A 14 -1.41 4.94 2.93
C GLY A 14 -2.66 5.60 2.34
N GLY A 15 -3.69 4.83 1.98
CA GLY A 15 -4.90 5.34 1.33
C GLY A 15 -4.56 6.10 0.05
N VAL A 16 -5.22 7.23 -0.20
CA VAL A 16 -5.01 8.03 -1.43
C VAL A 16 -3.57 8.53 -1.61
N ARG A 17 -2.78 8.59 -0.53
CA ARG A 17 -1.38 9.05 -0.58
C ARG A 17 -0.46 8.08 -1.33
N ALA A 18 -0.86 6.80 -1.48
CA ALA A 18 -0.11 5.81 -2.26
C ALA A 18 0.03 6.18 -3.75
N LEU A 19 -0.77 7.12 -4.25
CA LEU A 19 -0.67 7.70 -5.58
C LEU A 19 0.69 8.42 -5.80
N ALA A 20 1.30 9.01 -4.77
CA ALA A 20 2.59 9.69 -4.93
C ALA A 20 3.69 8.77 -5.48
N GLY A 21 3.72 7.51 -5.03
CA GLY A 21 4.64 6.49 -5.52
C GLY A 21 4.44 6.17 -7.02
N LEU A 22 3.19 6.16 -7.49
CA LEU A 22 2.90 5.93 -8.90
C LEU A 22 3.34 7.10 -9.78
N ILE A 23 3.19 8.34 -9.30
CA ILE A 23 3.70 9.53 -10.01
C ILE A 23 5.24 9.46 -10.12
N PHE A 24 5.93 9.05 -9.04
CA PHE A 24 7.37 8.82 -9.08
C PHE A 24 7.76 7.79 -10.16
N LEU A 25 7.10 6.63 -10.18
CA LEU A 25 7.35 5.57 -11.15
C LEU A 25 6.96 5.94 -12.58
N SER A 26 5.88 6.71 -12.76
CA SER A 26 5.46 7.24 -14.06
C SER A 26 6.50 8.18 -14.66
N ASN A 27 7.17 8.99 -13.84
CA ASN A 27 8.28 9.83 -14.33
C ASN A 27 9.49 8.99 -14.75
N PHE A 28 9.79 7.89 -14.04
CA PHE A 28 10.82 6.94 -14.48
C PHE A 28 10.49 6.35 -15.86
N GLU A 29 9.29 5.81 -16.05
CA GLU A 29 8.88 5.23 -17.34
C GLU A 29 8.92 6.25 -18.47
N LYS A 30 8.46 7.49 -18.23
CA LYS A 30 8.50 8.57 -19.20
C LYS A 30 9.92 8.98 -19.60
N GLN A 31 10.83 9.02 -18.64
CA GLN A 31 12.21 9.48 -18.89
C GLN A 31 13.08 8.39 -19.53
N THR A 32 12.89 7.13 -19.15
CA THR A 32 13.77 6.03 -19.56
C THR A 32 13.20 5.18 -20.70
N GLY A 33 11.87 5.21 -20.90
CA GLY A 33 11.18 4.30 -21.81
C GLY A 33 11.06 2.85 -21.30
N LYS A 34 11.62 2.55 -20.11
CA LYS A 34 11.56 1.23 -19.47
C LYS A 34 10.26 1.11 -18.68
N LYS A 35 9.66 -0.10 -18.64
CA LYS A 35 8.47 -0.37 -17.84
C LYS A 35 8.85 -0.89 -16.46
N ILE A 36 8.19 -0.40 -15.42
CA ILE A 36 8.37 -0.90 -14.03
C ILE A 36 8.12 -2.40 -13.93
N PHE A 37 7.14 -2.90 -14.64
CA PHE A 37 6.87 -4.34 -14.71
C PHE A 37 8.11 -5.15 -15.13
N ASP A 38 8.88 -4.69 -16.10
CA ASP A 38 10.04 -5.42 -16.62
C ASP A 38 11.26 -5.33 -15.69
N GLU A 39 11.40 -4.22 -14.95
CA GLU A 39 12.54 -3.96 -14.06
C GLU A 39 12.49 -4.74 -12.74
N PHE A 40 11.33 -5.20 -12.30
CA PHE A 40 11.16 -5.90 -11.01
C PHE A 40 10.69 -7.34 -11.20
N ASP A 41 11.20 -8.23 -10.33
CA ASP A 41 10.90 -9.67 -10.37
C ASP A 41 9.83 -10.08 -9.35
N PHE A 42 9.63 -9.28 -8.29
CA PHE A 42 8.73 -9.58 -7.18
C PHE A 42 8.04 -8.30 -6.70
N PHE A 43 6.75 -8.38 -6.41
CA PHE A 43 5.95 -7.24 -5.97
C PHE A 43 5.31 -7.51 -4.61
N ALA A 44 5.23 -6.46 -3.79
CA ALA A 44 4.54 -6.52 -2.51
C ALA A 44 3.81 -5.21 -2.23
N GLY A 45 2.67 -5.29 -1.55
CA GLY A 45 1.96 -4.09 -1.13
C GLY A 45 1.00 -4.37 0.00
N VAL A 46 0.70 -3.36 0.80
CA VAL A 46 -0.26 -3.45 1.90
C VAL A 46 -1.33 -2.37 1.72
N SER A 47 -2.60 -2.68 2.07
CA SER A 47 -3.68 -1.72 1.97
C SER A 47 -3.78 -1.12 0.56
N ALA A 48 -3.77 0.20 0.44
CA ALA A 48 -3.70 0.91 -0.83
C ALA A 48 -2.51 0.50 -1.71
N GLY A 49 -1.37 0.15 -1.10
CA GLY A 49 -0.19 -0.36 -1.79
C GLY A 49 -0.41 -1.71 -2.46
N SER A 50 -1.37 -2.54 -1.99
CA SER A 50 -1.73 -3.80 -2.64
C SER A 50 -2.33 -3.57 -4.03
N MET A 51 -3.15 -2.52 -4.21
CA MET A 51 -3.68 -2.15 -5.52
C MET A 51 -2.55 -1.81 -6.51
N ASN A 52 -1.54 -1.07 -6.05
CA ASN A 52 -0.38 -0.73 -6.87
C ASN A 52 0.40 -2.00 -7.25
N ALA A 53 0.74 -2.83 -6.27
CA ALA A 53 1.47 -4.08 -6.50
C ALA A 53 0.73 -5.01 -7.46
N PHE A 54 -0.59 -5.17 -7.30
CA PHE A 54 -1.41 -6.04 -8.16
C PHE A 54 -1.59 -5.45 -9.58
N GLY A 55 -1.68 -4.13 -9.70
CA GLY A 55 -1.70 -3.47 -11.01
C GLY A 55 -0.48 -3.85 -11.85
N PHE A 56 0.70 -3.79 -11.25
CA PHE A 56 1.94 -4.22 -11.91
C PHE A 56 2.00 -5.76 -12.09
N ALA A 57 1.96 -6.50 -10.99
CA ALA A 57 2.26 -7.94 -10.99
C ALA A 57 1.22 -8.79 -11.70
N CYS A 58 -0.07 -8.44 -11.60
CA CYS A 58 -1.16 -9.28 -12.11
C CYS A 58 -1.66 -8.83 -13.48
N ARG A 59 -1.56 -7.51 -13.78
CA ARG A 59 -2.05 -6.94 -15.04
C ARG A 59 -0.93 -6.54 -15.98
N GLY A 60 0.32 -6.45 -15.52
CA GLY A 60 1.44 -5.92 -16.30
C GLY A 60 1.24 -4.44 -16.68
N PHE A 61 0.46 -3.70 -15.90
CA PHE A 61 0.19 -2.28 -16.16
C PHE A 61 1.48 -1.46 -16.08
N SER A 62 1.55 -0.42 -16.89
CA SER A 62 2.50 0.66 -16.68
C SER A 62 2.16 1.47 -15.43
N ALA A 63 3.08 2.32 -14.98
CA ALA A 63 2.82 3.21 -13.85
C ALA A 63 1.64 4.16 -14.12
N VAL A 64 1.49 4.65 -15.38
CA VAL A 64 0.36 5.50 -15.78
C VAL A 64 -0.97 4.72 -15.75
N GLU A 65 -0.99 3.49 -16.25
CA GLU A 65 -2.20 2.66 -16.19
C GLU A 65 -2.56 2.32 -14.74
N THR A 66 -1.58 2.05 -13.89
CA THR A 66 -1.80 1.85 -12.46
C THR A 66 -2.28 3.15 -11.77
N GLU A 67 -1.80 4.34 -12.18
CA GLU A 67 -2.31 5.64 -11.71
C GLU A 67 -3.81 5.80 -12.01
N ASN A 68 -4.30 5.29 -13.13
CA ASN A 68 -5.72 5.36 -13.49
C ASN A 68 -6.63 4.62 -12.52
N LEU A 69 -6.10 3.65 -11.74
CA LEU A 69 -6.82 3.00 -10.64
C LEU A 69 -7.16 3.98 -9.49
N TRP A 70 -6.54 5.15 -9.48
CA TRP A 70 -6.76 6.25 -8.53
C TRP A 70 -7.57 7.39 -9.13
N SER A 71 -8.27 7.14 -10.24
CA SER A 71 -9.14 8.14 -10.87
C SER A 71 -10.25 8.59 -9.93
N GLU A 72 -10.76 9.80 -10.13
CA GLU A 72 -11.85 10.37 -9.34
C GLU A 72 -13.06 9.45 -9.30
N TYR A 73 -13.39 8.78 -10.41
CA TYR A 73 -14.48 7.81 -10.49
C TYR A 73 -14.28 6.66 -9.50
N PHE A 74 -13.09 6.04 -9.50
CA PHE A 74 -12.81 4.92 -8.61
C PHE A 74 -12.74 5.35 -7.15
N LEU A 75 -12.11 6.48 -6.85
CA LEU A 75 -12.04 7.01 -5.49
C LEU A 75 -13.43 7.31 -4.91
N LYS A 76 -14.31 7.94 -5.69
CA LYS A 76 -15.71 8.20 -5.27
C LYS A 76 -16.47 6.90 -5.03
N LYS A 77 -16.27 5.89 -5.89
CA LYS A 77 -16.94 4.60 -5.77
C LYS A 77 -16.47 3.82 -4.53
N ILE A 78 -15.16 3.73 -4.31
CA ILE A 78 -14.57 3.09 -3.12
C ILE A 78 -15.11 3.71 -1.82
N LYS A 79 -15.32 5.02 -1.79
CA LYS A 79 -15.79 5.76 -0.62
C LYS A 79 -17.31 5.93 -0.57
N THR A 80 -18.06 4.95 -1.07
CA THR A 80 -19.52 4.95 -0.94
C THR A 80 -19.90 4.86 0.54
N PRO A 81 -20.57 5.88 1.13
CA PRO A 81 -20.95 5.85 2.53
C PRO A 81 -22.04 4.82 2.77
N GLU A 82 -22.06 4.22 3.96
CA GLU A 82 -23.10 3.26 4.34
C GLU A 82 -24.45 3.96 4.54
N ASN A 83 -24.43 5.11 5.24
CA ASN A 83 -25.60 5.96 5.45
C ASN A 83 -25.22 7.45 5.34
N PHE A 84 -26.14 8.24 4.78
CA PHE A 84 -25.95 9.68 4.66
C PHE A 84 -25.74 10.39 6.01
N TRP A 85 -26.42 9.90 7.07
CA TRP A 85 -26.35 10.47 8.42
C TRP A 85 -25.08 10.17 9.20
N ASP A 86 -24.44 9.03 8.95
CA ASP A 86 -23.21 8.64 9.65
C ASP A 86 -22.02 9.57 9.32
N LYS A 87 -22.08 10.23 8.15
CA LYS A 87 -21.09 11.25 7.74
C LYS A 87 -21.03 12.45 8.69
N TYR A 88 -22.13 12.75 9.38
CA TYR A 88 -22.28 13.93 10.25
C TYR A 88 -22.33 13.58 11.74
N SER A 89 -22.25 12.30 12.11
CA SER A 89 -22.27 11.89 13.51
C SER A 89 -20.99 12.32 14.22
N PRO A 90 -21.08 13.02 15.37
CA PRO A 90 -19.90 13.38 16.17
C PRO A 90 -19.24 12.18 16.83
N ILE A 91 -19.95 11.06 16.95
CA ILE A 91 -19.46 9.78 17.46
C ILE A 91 -19.62 8.75 16.36
N GLN A 92 -18.51 8.35 15.75
CA GLN A 92 -18.50 7.33 14.71
C GLN A 92 -18.67 5.95 15.37
N THR A 93 -19.89 5.42 15.33
CA THR A 93 -20.23 4.09 15.86
C THR A 93 -20.22 2.99 14.82
N ARG A 94 -20.13 3.35 13.52
CA ARG A 94 -20.12 2.45 12.36
C ARG A 94 -18.97 2.80 11.42
N PRO A 95 -18.55 1.87 10.54
CA PRO A 95 -17.58 2.17 9.49
C PRO A 95 -18.03 3.35 8.62
N LYS A 96 -17.07 4.11 8.12
CA LYS A 96 -17.32 5.31 7.32
C LYS A 96 -17.86 4.99 5.92
N TYR A 97 -17.40 3.88 5.35
CA TYR A 97 -17.69 3.42 4.00
C TYR A 97 -18.17 1.97 4.01
N THR A 98 -18.81 1.54 2.91
CA THR A 98 -19.18 0.14 2.69
C THR A 98 -18.07 -0.61 1.93
N ASN A 99 -18.04 -1.94 2.03
CA ASN A 99 -17.18 -2.77 1.19
C ASN A 99 -17.65 -2.82 -0.27
N LYS A 100 -18.96 -2.61 -0.53
CA LYS A 100 -19.59 -2.82 -1.83
C LYS A 100 -18.90 -2.03 -2.95
N GLY A 101 -18.73 -0.71 -2.78
CA GLY A 101 -18.15 0.13 -3.83
C GLY A 101 -16.69 -0.23 -4.14
N ARG A 102 -15.94 -0.65 -3.12
CA ARG A 102 -14.55 -1.11 -3.28
C ARG A 102 -14.49 -2.43 -4.04
N VAL A 103 -15.32 -3.42 -3.68
CA VAL A 103 -15.40 -4.71 -4.37
C VAL A 103 -15.79 -4.51 -5.82
N GLU A 104 -16.83 -3.71 -6.12
CA GLU A 104 -17.25 -3.43 -7.49
C GLU A 104 -16.13 -2.82 -8.36
N VAL A 105 -15.28 -1.96 -7.78
CA VAL A 105 -14.12 -1.40 -8.48
C VAL A 105 -13.09 -2.48 -8.76
N LEU A 106 -12.76 -3.28 -7.75
CA LEU A 106 -11.76 -4.35 -7.87
C LEU A 106 -12.20 -5.44 -8.84
N GLU A 107 -13.49 -5.81 -8.89
CA GLU A 107 -14.04 -6.75 -9.87
C GLU A 107 -13.89 -6.25 -11.32
N LYS A 108 -13.99 -4.93 -11.55
CA LYS A 108 -13.73 -4.36 -12.88
C LYS A 108 -12.25 -4.39 -13.28
N ILE A 109 -11.35 -4.27 -12.30
CA ILE A 109 -9.91 -4.27 -12.54
C ILE A 109 -9.37 -5.70 -12.68
N PHE A 110 -9.83 -6.61 -11.83
CA PHE A 110 -9.38 -8.00 -11.70
C PHE A 110 -10.54 -8.99 -11.87
N PRO A 111 -11.24 -9.01 -13.03
CA PRO A 111 -12.38 -9.88 -13.23
C PRO A 111 -11.96 -11.35 -13.16
N ASP A 112 -12.59 -12.11 -12.26
CA ASP A 112 -12.41 -13.57 -12.09
C ASP A 112 -10.96 -14.05 -11.93
N MET A 113 -10.04 -13.15 -11.49
CA MET A 113 -8.64 -13.49 -11.29
C MET A 113 -8.36 -13.98 -9.87
N SER A 114 -7.52 -14.99 -9.76
CA SER A 114 -6.89 -15.45 -8.52
C SER A 114 -5.47 -14.93 -8.37
N LEU A 115 -4.87 -15.06 -7.19
CA LEU A 115 -3.46 -14.71 -6.97
C LEU A 115 -2.53 -15.53 -7.87
N GLY A 116 -2.87 -16.78 -8.17
CA GLY A 116 -2.10 -17.68 -9.05
C GLY A 116 -2.06 -17.22 -10.51
N ASP A 117 -3.02 -16.38 -10.95
CA ASP A 117 -3.03 -15.80 -12.30
C ASP A 117 -2.05 -14.62 -12.47
N SER A 118 -1.27 -14.30 -11.44
CA SER A 118 -0.30 -13.20 -11.49
C SER A 118 0.83 -13.50 -12.47
N LEU A 119 1.19 -12.49 -13.27
CA LEU A 119 2.26 -12.58 -14.26
C LEU A 119 3.66 -12.63 -13.60
N LYS A 120 3.78 -12.08 -12.39
CA LYS A 120 4.98 -12.12 -11.56
C LYS A 120 4.60 -12.40 -10.11
N PRO A 121 5.51 -12.98 -9.31
CA PRO A 121 5.27 -13.22 -7.89
C PRO A 121 4.85 -11.95 -7.16
N VAL A 122 3.77 -12.06 -6.39
CA VAL A 122 3.22 -10.94 -5.64
C VAL A 122 2.66 -11.39 -4.31
N LEU A 123 2.74 -10.53 -3.31
CA LEU A 123 2.10 -10.72 -2.02
C LEU A 123 1.40 -9.47 -1.50
N THR A 124 0.44 -9.71 -0.63
CA THR A 124 -0.13 -8.69 0.25
C THR A 124 -0.33 -9.24 1.66
N LEU A 125 -0.61 -8.35 2.60
CA LEU A 125 -0.82 -8.68 4.00
C LEU A 125 -2.24 -8.34 4.43
N SER A 126 -2.77 -9.14 5.34
CA SER A 126 -4.01 -8.86 6.05
C SER A 126 -3.95 -9.43 7.47
N TYR A 127 -4.97 -9.16 8.29
CA TYR A 127 -5.13 -9.75 9.61
C TYR A 127 -6.47 -10.47 9.69
N ASP A 128 -6.43 -11.79 9.92
CA ASP A 128 -7.61 -12.61 10.16
C ASP A 128 -8.07 -12.41 11.61
N VAL A 129 -9.29 -11.86 11.76
CA VAL A 129 -9.79 -11.44 13.09
C VAL A 129 -10.31 -12.63 13.92
N GLU A 130 -10.78 -13.69 13.27
CA GLU A 130 -11.29 -14.88 13.97
C GLU A 130 -10.14 -15.76 14.46
N SER A 131 -9.16 -16.04 13.61
CA SER A 131 -7.96 -16.78 14.01
C SER A 131 -6.95 -15.93 14.80
N ARG A 132 -7.14 -14.61 14.83
CA ARG A 132 -6.27 -13.62 15.50
C ARG A 132 -4.81 -13.71 15.02
N ARG A 133 -4.61 -13.81 13.71
CA ARG A 133 -3.28 -13.99 13.11
C ARG A 133 -3.05 -13.05 11.92
N PRO A 134 -1.81 -12.57 11.74
CA PRO A 134 -1.42 -11.98 10.47
C PRO A 134 -1.43 -13.07 9.38
N VAL A 135 -1.82 -12.67 8.17
CA VAL A 135 -1.89 -13.55 7.01
C VAL A 135 -1.14 -12.91 5.85
N ILE A 136 -0.24 -13.67 5.24
CA ILE A 136 0.37 -13.36 3.96
C ILE A 136 -0.49 -14.03 2.88
N LEU A 137 -1.01 -13.25 1.96
CA LEU A 137 -1.74 -13.72 0.77
C LEU A 137 -0.81 -13.53 -0.42
N SER A 138 -0.41 -14.63 -1.07
CA SER A 138 0.60 -14.60 -2.13
C SER A 138 0.24 -15.49 -3.32
N SER A 139 0.81 -15.14 -4.47
CA SER A 139 0.61 -15.88 -5.72
C SER A 139 1.19 -17.30 -5.71
N TYR A 140 2.01 -17.64 -4.73
CA TYR A 140 2.72 -18.93 -4.65
C TYR A 140 2.29 -19.79 -3.45
N ASP A 141 1.83 -19.21 -2.32
CA ASP A 141 1.37 -19.97 -1.15
C ASP A 141 -0.18 -20.05 -1.07
N THR A 142 -0.88 -19.06 -1.64
CA THR A 142 -2.35 -19.00 -1.67
C THR A 142 -2.87 -18.71 -3.09
N PRO A 143 -2.46 -19.50 -4.11
CA PRO A 143 -2.73 -19.19 -5.52
C PRO A 143 -4.23 -19.14 -5.86
N ASP A 144 -5.06 -19.94 -5.19
CA ASP A 144 -6.50 -20.00 -5.45
C ASP A 144 -7.29 -18.83 -4.81
N PHE A 145 -6.62 -17.99 -4.01
CA PHE A 145 -7.30 -16.87 -3.36
C PHE A 145 -7.61 -15.76 -4.38
N SER A 146 -8.87 -15.29 -4.41
CA SER A 146 -9.29 -14.24 -5.35
C SER A 146 -8.47 -12.95 -5.17
N LEU A 147 -8.05 -12.33 -6.27
CA LEU A 147 -7.39 -11.02 -6.25
C LEU A 147 -8.28 -9.93 -5.62
N VAL A 148 -9.58 -9.98 -5.91
CA VAL A 148 -10.57 -9.06 -5.33
C VAL A 148 -10.61 -9.23 -3.81
N ASP A 149 -10.65 -10.49 -3.33
CA ASP A 149 -10.65 -10.78 -1.90
C ASP A 149 -9.32 -10.37 -1.25
N ALA A 150 -8.18 -10.66 -1.87
CA ALA A 150 -6.86 -10.33 -1.34
C ALA A 150 -6.68 -8.80 -1.18
N CYS A 151 -7.04 -8.04 -2.22
CA CYS A 151 -6.98 -6.57 -2.17
C CYS A 151 -7.99 -5.98 -1.17
N SER A 152 -9.22 -6.53 -1.13
CA SER A 152 -10.27 -6.10 -0.20
C SER A 152 -9.90 -6.41 1.24
N ALA A 153 -9.36 -7.59 1.53
CA ALA A 153 -8.88 -7.98 2.85
C ALA A 153 -7.74 -7.07 3.33
N SER A 154 -6.74 -6.85 2.45
CA SER A 154 -5.59 -6.00 2.76
C SER A 154 -5.96 -4.55 3.01
N SER A 155 -7.03 -4.04 2.41
CA SER A 155 -7.43 -2.63 2.48
C SER A 155 -8.68 -2.38 3.33
N ALA A 156 -9.12 -3.34 4.16
CA ALA A 156 -10.24 -3.18 5.08
C ALA A 156 -9.84 -2.42 6.36
N ALA A 157 -9.39 -1.16 6.20
CA ALA A 157 -8.89 -0.35 7.30
C ALA A 157 -9.99 -0.11 8.35
N PRO A 158 -9.78 -0.51 9.63
CA PRO A 158 -10.71 -0.24 10.71
C PRO A 158 -11.07 1.24 10.77
N ILE A 159 -12.29 1.55 11.22
CA ILE A 159 -12.89 2.90 11.21
C ILE A 159 -13.37 3.33 9.82
N TYR A 160 -12.61 3.05 8.76
CA TYR A 160 -12.99 3.42 7.39
C TYR A 160 -13.93 2.40 6.75
N PHE A 161 -13.61 1.12 6.87
CA PHE A 161 -14.37 0.02 6.26
C PHE A 161 -14.81 -1.03 7.28
N PRO A 162 -15.91 -1.74 7.00
CA PRO A 162 -16.25 -2.94 7.75
C PRO A 162 -15.17 -4.02 7.59
N THR A 163 -15.09 -4.92 8.56
CA THR A 163 -14.35 -6.18 8.41
C THR A 163 -14.81 -6.85 7.10
N TYR A 164 -13.85 -7.32 6.31
CA TYR A 164 -14.11 -7.93 5.02
C TYR A 164 -14.28 -9.45 5.16
N GLN A 165 -15.38 -10.00 4.65
CA GLN A 165 -15.57 -11.43 4.53
C GLN A 165 -15.17 -11.88 3.13
N SER A 166 -14.19 -12.77 3.02
CA SER A 166 -13.76 -13.38 1.77
C SER A 166 -14.68 -14.52 1.34
N LYS A 167 -14.58 -14.95 0.08
CA LYS A 167 -15.38 -16.06 -0.48
C LYS A 167 -15.19 -17.39 0.26
N ASP A 168 -14.03 -17.59 0.90
CA ASP A 168 -13.74 -18.76 1.75
C ASP A 168 -14.22 -18.60 3.21
N ASN A 169 -15.08 -17.61 3.48
CA ASN A 169 -15.71 -17.31 4.77
C ASN A 169 -14.76 -16.86 5.88
N ARG A 170 -13.55 -16.43 5.60
CA ARG A 170 -12.66 -15.80 6.58
C ARG A 170 -12.93 -14.29 6.70
N TRP A 171 -12.66 -13.73 7.88
CA TRP A 171 -12.90 -12.33 8.19
C TRP A 171 -11.60 -11.56 8.39
N PHE A 172 -11.42 -10.49 7.64
CA PHE A 172 -10.16 -9.76 7.57
C PHE A 172 -10.30 -8.27 7.88
N ILE A 173 -9.23 -7.70 8.44
CA ILE A 173 -8.96 -6.27 8.50
C ILE A 173 -7.64 -5.96 7.80
N ASP A 174 -7.42 -4.67 7.54
CA ASP A 174 -6.26 -4.14 6.81
C ASP A 174 -4.92 -4.68 7.34
N GLY A 175 -4.06 -5.07 6.42
CA GLY A 175 -2.71 -5.54 6.74
C GLY A 175 -1.80 -4.49 7.38
N GLY A 176 -2.13 -3.20 7.24
CA GLY A 176 -1.41 -2.11 7.89
C GLY A 176 -1.42 -2.19 9.42
N VAL A 177 -2.38 -2.90 10.03
CA VAL A 177 -2.37 -3.16 11.49
C VAL A 177 -1.29 -4.15 11.90
N VAL A 178 -0.77 -4.93 10.95
CA VAL A 178 0.35 -5.87 11.16
C VAL A 178 1.67 -5.17 10.89
N THR A 179 1.83 -4.71 9.67
CA THR A 179 2.94 -3.85 9.23
C THR A 179 2.50 -3.03 8.02
N ASN A 180 2.61 -1.72 8.12
CA ASN A 180 2.23 -0.83 7.02
C ASN A 180 3.31 -0.72 5.94
N ASN A 181 4.54 -1.09 6.27
CA ASN A 181 5.66 -1.20 5.34
C ASN A 181 6.02 -2.68 5.15
N PRO A 182 5.62 -3.33 4.06
CA PRO A 182 5.83 -4.76 3.87
C PRO A 182 7.26 -5.13 3.43
N THR A 183 8.22 -4.21 3.47
CA THR A 183 9.60 -4.40 2.98
C THR A 183 10.29 -5.64 3.58
N LEU A 184 10.23 -5.83 4.90
CA LEU A 184 10.90 -6.97 5.54
C LEU A 184 10.19 -8.30 5.22
N VAL A 185 8.87 -8.28 5.14
CA VAL A 185 8.11 -9.45 4.72
C VAL A 185 8.42 -9.79 3.28
N SER A 186 8.40 -8.81 2.37
CA SER A 186 8.70 -9.03 0.95
C SER A 186 10.14 -9.54 0.74
N LEU A 187 11.12 -9.01 1.50
CA LEU A 187 12.49 -9.50 1.48
C LEU A 187 12.56 -10.99 1.88
N THR A 188 11.94 -11.33 3.01
CA THR A 188 11.95 -12.71 3.53
C THR A 188 11.27 -13.68 2.57
N GLU A 189 10.12 -13.29 2.02
CA GLU A 189 9.37 -14.12 1.08
C GLU A 189 10.09 -14.24 -0.28
N ALA A 190 10.68 -13.17 -0.78
CA ALA A 190 11.52 -13.24 -1.98
C ALA A 190 12.76 -14.14 -1.80
N GLN A 191 13.39 -14.11 -0.62
CA GLN A 191 14.51 -15.03 -0.30
C GLN A 191 14.08 -16.49 -0.26
N LYS A 192 12.88 -16.80 0.22
CA LYS A 192 12.32 -18.16 0.19
C LYS A 192 12.00 -18.60 -1.24
N TYR A 193 11.43 -17.71 -2.04
CA TYR A 193 11.00 -17.99 -3.41
C TYR A 193 12.21 -18.12 -4.37
N TYR A 194 13.15 -17.19 -4.30
CA TYR A 194 14.36 -17.12 -5.13
C TYR A 194 15.59 -17.56 -4.33
N LYS A 195 15.64 -18.84 -3.98
CA LYS A 195 16.76 -19.40 -3.20
C LYS A 195 18.13 -19.11 -3.85
N ASN A 196 19.10 -18.68 -3.04
CA ASN A 196 20.48 -18.41 -3.45
C ASN A 196 20.67 -17.21 -4.41
N ASN A 197 19.67 -16.37 -4.61
CA ASN A 197 19.82 -15.14 -5.37
C ASN A 197 20.11 -13.94 -4.46
N GLU A 198 20.83 -12.97 -4.98
CA GLU A 198 20.92 -11.66 -4.34
C GLU A 198 19.59 -10.93 -4.47
N ILE A 199 19.12 -10.32 -3.37
CA ILE A 199 17.86 -9.54 -3.36
C ILE A 199 18.20 -8.07 -3.21
N ARG A 200 17.66 -7.24 -4.11
CA ARG A 200 17.58 -5.77 -3.97
C ARG A 200 16.16 -5.35 -3.74
N VAL A 201 15.90 -4.38 -2.86
CA VAL A 201 14.54 -3.95 -2.53
C VAL A 201 14.38 -2.45 -2.73
N LEU A 202 13.48 -2.06 -3.63
CA LEU A 202 12.92 -0.71 -3.67
C LEU A 202 11.67 -0.67 -2.81
N SER A 203 11.64 0.22 -1.83
CA SER A 203 10.50 0.44 -0.95
C SER A 203 9.92 1.84 -1.17
N ILE A 204 8.64 1.90 -1.51
CA ILE A 204 7.94 3.17 -1.78
C ILE A 204 6.92 3.44 -0.68
N GLY A 205 7.08 4.57 -0.01
CA GLY A 205 6.20 5.04 1.05
C GLY A 205 4.97 5.78 0.55
N ALA A 206 4.17 6.24 1.51
CA ALA A 206 3.00 7.08 1.26
C ALA A 206 3.10 8.45 1.95
N GLY A 207 4.32 8.92 2.19
CA GLY A 207 4.62 10.17 2.88
C GLY A 207 4.63 10.02 4.41
N ILE A 208 5.47 10.80 5.07
CA ILE A 208 5.67 10.78 6.53
C ILE A 208 4.91 11.95 7.16
N ASN A 209 4.01 11.65 8.10
CA ASN A 209 3.36 12.68 8.91
C ASN A 209 4.29 13.15 10.02
N THR A 210 4.75 14.37 9.93
CA THR A 210 5.68 14.97 10.90
C THR A 210 4.98 15.81 11.98
N ARG A 211 3.65 15.73 12.07
CA ARG A 211 2.88 16.50 13.05
C ARG A 211 3.17 16.03 14.47
N LYS A 212 3.71 16.93 15.27
CA LYS A 212 3.99 16.66 16.68
C LYS A 212 2.70 16.49 17.49
N ILE A 213 2.68 15.49 18.35
CA ILE A 213 1.66 15.30 19.37
C ILE A 213 2.21 15.91 20.66
N PRO A 214 1.54 16.93 21.25
CA PRO A 214 2.03 17.57 22.47
C PRO A 214 1.99 16.58 23.66
N GLY A 215 3.15 16.17 24.17
CA GLY A 215 3.26 15.19 25.26
C GLY A 215 2.46 15.56 26.51
N LYS A 216 2.51 16.83 26.96
CA LYS A 216 1.74 17.31 28.11
C LYS A 216 0.21 17.16 27.94
N LYS A 217 -0.31 17.28 26.69
CA LYS A 217 -1.75 17.09 26.44
C LYS A 217 -2.08 15.61 26.32
N SER A 218 -1.25 14.84 25.63
CA SER A 218 -1.49 13.42 25.41
C SER A 218 -1.37 12.56 26.67
N SER A 219 -0.62 13.01 27.68
CA SER A 219 -0.55 12.33 28.97
C SER A 219 -1.89 12.24 29.73
N GLN A 220 -2.88 13.05 29.31
CA GLN A 220 -4.22 13.06 29.91
C GLN A 220 -5.27 12.36 29.02
N TRP A 221 -4.86 11.77 27.88
CA TRP A 221 -5.80 11.14 26.96
C TRP A 221 -6.12 9.69 27.37
N GLY A 222 -7.39 9.39 27.52
CA GLY A 222 -7.93 8.03 27.53
C GLY A 222 -8.14 7.52 26.09
N GLY A 223 -8.79 6.36 25.94
CA GLY A 223 -9.00 5.70 24.66
C GLY A 223 -9.65 6.59 23.60
N LEU A 224 -10.70 7.36 23.96
CA LEU A 224 -11.36 8.30 23.03
C LEU A 224 -10.43 9.46 22.62
N GLY A 225 -9.59 9.92 23.53
CA GLY A 225 -8.59 10.95 23.26
C GLY A 225 -7.59 10.47 22.20
N TRP A 226 -7.05 9.28 22.36
CA TRP A 226 -6.11 8.70 21.40
C TRP A 226 -6.74 8.44 20.03
N LEU A 227 -7.96 7.89 19.99
CA LEU A 227 -8.71 7.69 18.73
C LEU A 227 -8.94 9.01 17.99
N ARG A 228 -9.32 10.08 18.73
CA ARG A 228 -9.53 11.42 18.16
C ARG A 228 -8.25 12.09 17.66
N HIS A 229 -7.11 11.74 18.24
CA HIS A 229 -5.81 12.33 17.94
C HIS A 229 -4.87 11.43 17.13
N ASP A 230 -5.46 10.50 16.37
CA ASP A 230 -4.74 9.79 15.30
C ASP A 230 -3.84 8.63 15.77
N ILE A 231 -4.28 7.86 16.77
CA ILE A 231 -3.54 6.65 17.16
C ILE A 231 -3.33 5.68 15.98
N MET A 232 -4.32 5.60 15.08
CA MET A 232 -4.20 4.76 13.88
C MET A 232 -3.12 5.26 12.93
N GLY A 233 -3.02 6.58 12.74
CA GLY A 233 -1.92 7.17 11.96
C GLY A 233 -0.54 6.84 12.54
N ILE A 234 -0.39 6.89 13.87
CA ILE A 234 0.85 6.51 14.54
C ILE A 234 1.19 5.05 14.29
N MET A 235 0.21 4.14 14.40
CA MET A 235 0.42 2.71 14.17
C MET A 235 0.77 2.39 12.72
N LEU A 236 0.24 3.16 11.76
CA LEU A 236 0.50 2.99 10.34
C LEU A 236 1.80 3.66 9.86
N GLU A 237 2.39 4.57 10.63
CA GLU A 237 3.57 5.35 10.23
C GLU A 237 4.87 4.84 10.87
N THR A 238 4.96 3.54 11.11
CA THR A 238 6.18 2.94 11.68
C THR A 238 7.36 3.07 10.73
N GLN A 239 8.50 3.55 11.26
CA GLN A 239 9.76 3.69 10.51
C GLN A 239 10.74 2.56 10.85
N ILE A 240 10.33 1.62 11.69
CA ILE A 240 11.23 0.59 12.20
C ILE A 240 11.64 -0.39 11.09
N GLU A 241 10.71 -0.78 10.23
CA GLU A 241 10.98 -1.69 9.11
C GLU A 241 11.98 -1.08 8.13
N HIS A 242 11.84 0.23 7.84
CA HIS A 242 12.79 0.97 7.01
C HIS A 242 14.20 0.93 7.63
N LYS A 243 14.32 1.21 8.92
CA LYS A 243 15.62 1.22 9.61
C LYS A 243 16.27 -0.16 9.55
N ILE A 244 15.52 -1.21 9.89
CA ILE A 244 16.04 -2.59 9.87
C ILE A 244 16.43 -3.00 8.44
N ALA A 245 15.60 -2.71 7.44
CA ALA A 245 15.91 -3.03 6.05
C ALA A 245 17.19 -2.32 5.57
N LYS A 246 17.37 -1.05 5.94
CA LYS A 246 18.58 -0.29 5.63
C LYS A 246 19.82 -0.90 6.28
N ASP A 247 19.74 -1.30 7.54
CA ASP A 247 20.86 -1.90 8.27
C ASP A 247 21.21 -3.30 7.72
N LEU A 248 20.23 -4.07 7.24
CA LEU A 248 20.41 -5.41 6.69
C LEU A 248 20.94 -5.40 5.25
N LEU A 249 20.43 -4.52 4.41
CA LEU A 249 20.64 -4.56 2.96
C LEU A 249 21.66 -3.52 2.47
N ASN A 250 21.91 -2.45 3.24
CA ASN A 250 22.82 -1.35 2.88
C ASN A 250 22.50 -0.76 1.50
N ASP A 251 23.41 -0.90 0.52
CA ASP A 251 23.29 -0.44 -0.87
C ASP A 251 22.25 -1.20 -1.71
N LYS A 252 21.83 -2.39 -1.25
CA LYS A 252 20.77 -3.20 -1.89
C LYS A 252 19.36 -2.77 -1.49
N TYR A 253 19.22 -1.68 -0.76
CA TYR A 253 17.95 -1.11 -0.32
C TYR A 253 17.82 0.36 -0.66
N LEU A 254 16.78 0.70 -1.41
CA LEU A 254 16.41 2.08 -1.69
C LEU A 254 15.02 2.38 -1.13
N ARG A 255 14.89 3.47 -0.38
CA ARG A 255 13.60 3.96 0.15
C ARG A 255 13.22 5.27 -0.50
N ILE A 256 12.05 5.32 -1.13
CA ILE A 256 11.43 6.54 -1.65
C ILE A 256 10.34 6.95 -0.69
N ASN A 257 10.60 7.94 0.13
CA ASN A 257 9.64 8.52 1.07
C ASN A 257 10.16 9.84 1.65
N SER A 258 9.29 10.78 1.93
CA SER A 258 9.66 12.04 2.58
C SER A 258 8.49 12.60 3.40
N PRO A 259 8.69 13.68 4.19
CA PRO A 259 7.59 14.37 4.86
C PRO A 259 6.47 14.78 3.89
N LEU A 260 5.21 14.65 4.33
CA LEU A 260 4.01 14.98 3.55
C LEU A 260 3.96 16.46 3.08
N GLY A 261 4.65 17.36 3.78
CA GLY A 261 4.56 18.78 3.46
C GLY A 261 3.12 19.30 3.52
N ASN A 262 2.61 19.76 2.38
CA ASN A 262 1.24 20.31 2.26
C ASN A 262 0.16 19.24 1.96
N VAL A 263 0.55 17.98 1.78
CA VAL A 263 -0.40 16.87 1.59
C VAL A 263 -1.18 16.64 2.89
N ASN A 264 -2.50 16.45 2.77
CA ASN A 264 -3.32 16.12 3.94
C ASN A 264 -2.96 14.74 4.48
N ARG A 265 -2.80 14.65 5.81
CA ARG A 265 -2.50 13.38 6.51
C ARG A 265 -3.63 12.34 6.45
N ARG A 266 -4.87 12.76 6.18
CA ARG A 266 -6.02 11.86 6.10
C ARG A 266 -5.85 10.91 4.92
N LEU A 267 -6.09 9.62 5.19
CA LEU A 267 -5.94 8.55 4.20
C LEU A 267 -7.03 8.58 3.12
N ASP A 268 -8.12 9.29 3.38
CA ASP A 268 -9.32 9.34 2.56
C ASP A 268 -9.63 10.72 1.95
N ASP A 269 -8.70 11.67 2.03
CA ASP A 269 -8.91 12.99 1.42
C ASP A 269 -8.56 12.97 -0.07
N ASP A 270 -9.60 12.77 -0.90
CA ASP A 270 -9.54 12.79 -2.37
C ASP A 270 -10.00 14.11 -2.98
N SER A 271 -10.01 15.20 -2.20
CA SER A 271 -10.27 16.53 -2.76
C SER A 271 -9.25 16.83 -3.88
N GLU A 272 -9.70 17.50 -4.94
CA GLU A 272 -8.85 17.88 -6.08
C GLU A 272 -7.57 18.58 -5.62
N VAL A 273 -7.68 19.47 -4.62
CA VAL A 273 -6.55 20.17 -4.03
C VAL A 273 -5.55 19.19 -3.40
N ASN A 274 -6.04 18.17 -2.66
CA ASN A 274 -5.16 17.20 -2.03
C ASN A 274 -4.56 16.23 -3.05
N ILE A 275 -5.32 15.78 -4.03
CA ILE A 275 -4.81 14.95 -5.12
C ILE A 275 -3.70 15.69 -5.90
N SER A 276 -3.88 16.98 -6.20
CA SER A 276 -2.82 17.79 -6.81
C SER A 276 -1.56 17.80 -5.95
N ARG A 277 -1.68 18.04 -4.64
CA ARG A 277 -0.53 18.03 -3.71
C ARG A 277 0.17 16.67 -3.62
N ILE A 278 -0.58 15.58 -3.72
CA ILE A 278 -0.02 14.22 -3.75
C ILE A 278 0.77 14.02 -5.06
N LYS A 279 0.26 14.49 -6.19
CA LYS A 279 0.98 14.45 -7.48
C LYS A 279 2.26 15.29 -7.43
N ASP A 280 2.21 16.48 -6.84
CA ASP A 280 3.38 17.33 -6.64
C ASP A 280 4.44 16.65 -5.75
N LEU A 281 3.99 15.93 -4.69
CA LEU A 281 4.89 15.15 -3.84
C LEU A 281 5.60 14.04 -4.62
N GLY A 282 4.88 13.29 -5.46
CA GLY A 282 5.46 12.25 -6.31
C GLY A 282 6.44 12.81 -7.34
N ALA A 283 6.12 13.96 -7.95
CA ALA A 283 7.03 14.67 -8.85
C ALA A 283 8.29 15.15 -8.12
N LYS A 284 8.12 15.69 -6.90
CA LYS A 284 9.24 16.08 -6.03
C LYS A 284 10.14 14.88 -5.71
N TRP A 285 9.57 13.71 -5.39
CA TRP A 285 10.35 12.48 -5.18
C TRP A 285 11.18 12.12 -6.40
N TRP A 286 10.63 12.29 -7.61
CA TRP A 286 11.39 12.06 -8.82
C TRP A 286 12.61 12.96 -8.92
N HIS A 287 12.48 14.25 -8.62
CA HIS A 287 13.61 15.19 -8.59
C HIS A 287 14.65 14.84 -7.52
N GLU A 288 14.21 14.35 -6.36
CA GLU A 288 15.11 14.04 -5.24
C GLU A 288 15.81 12.68 -5.38
N PHE A 289 15.10 11.68 -5.87
CA PHE A 289 15.55 10.27 -5.83
C PHE A 289 15.69 9.62 -7.20
N GLY A 290 15.30 10.27 -8.29
CA GLY A 290 15.23 9.67 -9.62
C GLY A 290 16.59 9.17 -10.11
N SER A 291 17.66 9.94 -9.94
CA SER A 291 19.03 9.53 -10.31
C SER A 291 19.49 8.31 -9.50
N ASN A 292 19.27 8.33 -8.18
CA ASN A 292 19.61 7.20 -7.30
C ASN A 292 18.79 5.96 -7.66
N PHE A 293 17.55 6.13 -8.09
CA PHE A 293 16.72 5.01 -8.50
C PHE A 293 17.21 4.39 -9.82
N ILE A 294 17.59 5.19 -10.79
CA ILE A 294 18.18 4.68 -12.05
C ILE A 294 19.45 3.88 -11.75
N GLU A 295 20.38 4.45 -10.94
CA GLU A 295 21.60 3.77 -10.51
C GLU A 295 21.33 2.47 -9.73
N PHE A 296 20.28 2.47 -8.89
CA PHE A 296 19.88 1.29 -8.13
C PHE A 296 19.41 0.12 -9.02
N LEU A 297 18.87 0.41 -10.19
CA LEU A 297 18.39 -0.61 -11.14
C LEU A 297 19.51 -1.27 -11.94
N ASP A 298 20.62 -0.59 -12.12
CA ASP A 298 21.81 -1.11 -12.82
C ASP A 298 22.63 -2.02 -11.88
#